data_2310745a0af68d86833e68f84a7d2db2
#
_entry.id   2310745a0af68d86833e68f84a7d2db2
#
_cell.length_a   1.000
_cell.length_b   1.000
_cell.length_c   1.000
_cell.angle_alpha   90.00
_cell.angle_beta   90.00
_cell.angle_gamma   90.00
#
_symmetry.space_group_name_H-M   'P 1'
#
loop_
_entity.id
_entity.type
_entity.pdbx_description
1 polymer ?
#
loop_
_entity_poly.entity_id
_entity_poly.type
_entity_poly.pdbx_seq_one_letter_code
_entity_poly.pdbx_strand_id
1 'polypeptide(L)'
;ETAQNIHGEDGMGDCGLPLHSRVPAEGRAVDVIVDTILGSPGEITLVCLGPLSNVAAAVLRAPEIVDAVQRVVVMGGTGVHGPGNVSAMAEFNFWADPEAAHVVTSSGMPLEFVGWDISIASAVVDAERHAAMKALDTEFSRFAVSIAQAVRRFCLANGLEGDDLPDPIAMAYAIDPAPAETQRLHVNVMFGDGGHRGVMEVDRLGFIGGEPNVEIVTHYPGERFFELFLNALA
;
A
#
# COMPACT_ATOMS: atom_id res chain seq x y z
N GLU A 1 1.37 13.45 -9.90
CA GLU A 1 0.88 13.96 -8.63
C GLU A 1 1.90 13.67 -7.52
N THR A 2 1.96 14.52 -6.51
CA THR A 2 2.86 14.38 -5.36
C THR A 2 2.09 14.61 -4.06
N ALA A 3 2.56 14.05 -2.96
CA ALA A 3 1.96 14.19 -1.63
C ALA A 3 2.84 15.02 -0.68
N GLN A 4 3.58 16.00 -1.19
CA GLN A 4 4.49 16.85 -0.43
C GLN A 4 3.80 17.61 0.70
N ASN A 5 2.55 18.00 0.51
CA ASN A 5 1.72 18.65 1.55
C ASN A 5 1.47 17.74 2.79
N ILE A 6 1.67 16.45 2.67
CA ILE A 6 1.51 15.46 3.75
C ILE A 6 2.89 14.98 4.26
N HIS A 7 3.78 14.61 3.32
CA HIS A 7 5.04 13.94 3.64
C HIS A 7 6.26 14.88 3.71
N GLY A 8 6.07 16.19 3.53
CA GLY A 8 7.15 17.17 3.47
C GLY A 8 7.71 17.35 2.06
N GLU A 9 8.52 18.40 1.87
CA GLU A 9 9.08 18.78 0.57
C GLU A 9 10.02 17.71 0.00
N ASP A 10 10.75 17.00 0.88
CA ASP A 10 11.67 15.93 0.52
C ASP A 10 10.99 14.53 0.47
N GLY A 11 9.69 14.45 0.82
CA GLY A 11 8.93 13.21 0.92
C GLY A 11 9.33 12.31 2.10
N MET A 12 10.21 12.80 2.97
CA MET A 12 10.79 12.06 4.11
C MET A 12 10.59 12.82 5.43
N GLY A 13 9.51 13.61 5.53
CA GLY A 13 9.17 14.34 6.76
C GLY A 13 10.02 15.58 7.01
N ASP A 14 10.81 16.03 6.04
CA ASP A 14 11.76 17.14 6.15
C ASP A 14 12.75 16.99 7.30
N CYS A 15 13.14 15.74 7.59
CA CYS A 15 14.00 15.41 8.73
C CYS A 15 15.50 15.56 8.42
N GLY A 16 15.87 16.06 7.24
CA GLY A 16 17.23 16.39 6.87
C GLY A 16 18.15 15.17 6.73
N LEU A 17 17.62 14.03 6.33
CA LEU A 17 18.41 12.83 6.07
C LEU A 17 19.45 13.10 4.99
N PRO A 18 20.73 12.72 5.23
CA PRO A 18 21.76 12.92 4.23
C PRO A 18 21.46 12.04 3.00
N LEU A 19 21.36 12.68 1.85
CA LEU A 19 21.38 11.99 0.56
C LEU A 19 22.79 11.46 0.34
N HIS A 20 23.10 10.32 0.96
CA HIS A 20 24.35 9.63 0.69
C HIS A 20 24.43 9.38 -0.81
N SER A 21 25.63 9.52 -1.42
CA SER A 21 25.95 9.41 -2.83
C SER A 21 25.51 8.09 -3.51
N ARG A 22 24.39 7.54 -3.09
CA ARG A 22 23.77 6.37 -3.71
C ARG A 22 23.17 6.81 -5.05
N VAL A 23 23.53 6.11 -6.08
CA VAL A 23 22.94 6.28 -7.41
C VAL A 23 21.96 5.13 -7.66
N PRO A 24 20.87 5.37 -8.41
CA PRO A 24 19.99 4.30 -8.85
C PRO A 24 20.79 3.20 -9.57
N ALA A 25 20.39 1.95 -9.41
CA ALA A 25 20.93 0.86 -10.21
C ALA A 25 20.63 1.08 -11.70
N GLU A 26 21.44 0.54 -12.56
CA GLU A 26 21.19 0.56 -14.01
C GLU A 26 19.93 -0.27 -14.34
N GLY A 27 19.19 0.14 -15.37
CA GLY A 27 17.98 -0.52 -15.82
C GLY A 27 16.70 0.22 -15.43
N ARG A 28 15.58 -0.26 -15.94
CA ARG A 28 14.25 0.28 -15.66
C ARG A 28 13.52 -0.63 -14.66
N ALA A 29 12.75 -0.06 -13.73
CA ALA A 29 11.97 -0.81 -12.75
C ALA A 29 11.10 -1.89 -13.40
N VAL A 30 10.50 -1.59 -14.54
CA VAL A 30 9.67 -2.54 -15.30
C VAL A 30 10.47 -3.78 -15.73
N ASP A 31 11.70 -3.60 -16.22
CA ASP A 31 12.57 -4.70 -16.63
C ASP A 31 12.96 -5.55 -15.42
N VAL A 32 13.32 -4.90 -14.31
CA VAL A 32 13.67 -5.60 -13.06
C VAL A 32 12.51 -6.44 -12.54
N ILE A 33 11.27 -5.91 -12.58
CA ILE A 33 10.07 -6.67 -12.14
C ILE A 33 9.90 -7.92 -13.02
N VAL A 34 9.94 -7.75 -14.35
CA VAL A 34 9.77 -8.85 -15.32
C VAL A 34 10.86 -9.91 -15.11
N ASP A 35 12.13 -9.48 -15.14
CA ASP A 35 13.27 -10.39 -15.06
C ASP A 35 13.30 -11.14 -13.71
N THR A 36 12.92 -10.47 -12.60
CA THR A 36 12.88 -11.11 -11.29
C THR A 36 11.79 -12.18 -11.21
N ILE A 37 10.58 -11.86 -11.67
CA ILE A 37 9.45 -12.80 -11.63
C ILE A 37 9.71 -14.00 -12.55
N LEU A 38 10.15 -13.75 -13.79
CA LEU A 38 10.43 -14.82 -14.75
C LEU A 38 11.68 -15.63 -14.41
N GLY A 39 12.63 -15.04 -13.68
CA GLY A 39 13.83 -15.72 -13.20
C GLY A 39 13.57 -16.70 -12.05
N SER A 40 12.45 -16.55 -11.32
CA SER A 40 12.05 -17.41 -10.19
C SER A 40 10.53 -17.63 -10.17
N PRO A 41 9.97 -18.32 -11.17
CA PRO A 41 8.52 -18.53 -11.28
C PRO A 41 7.94 -19.23 -10.07
N GLY A 42 6.84 -18.68 -9.53
CA GLY A 42 6.14 -19.23 -8.38
C GLY A 42 6.82 -18.96 -7.02
N GLU A 43 7.93 -18.22 -6.99
CA GLU A 43 8.66 -17.93 -5.75
C GLU A 43 8.57 -16.47 -5.31
N ILE A 44 8.17 -15.56 -6.20
CA ILE A 44 8.19 -14.11 -5.93
C ILE A 44 6.84 -13.65 -5.39
N THR A 45 6.86 -13.06 -4.19
CA THR A 45 5.79 -12.21 -3.68
C THR A 45 6.12 -10.77 -4.02
N LEU A 46 5.29 -10.13 -4.84
CA LEU A 46 5.41 -8.71 -5.17
C LEU A 46 4.58 -7.89 -4.18
N VAL A 47 5.20 -6.95 -3.47
CA VAL A 47 4.51 -6.04 -2.56
C VAL A 47 4.54 -4.62 -3.14
N CYS A 48 3.37 -4.08 -3.43
CA CYS A 48 3.19 -2.78 -4.07
C CYS A 48 2.69 -1.77 -3.03
N LEU A 49 3.53 -0.79 -2.72
CA LEU A 49 3.30 0.22 -1.67
C LEU A 49 3.09 1.64 -2.25
N GLY A 50 2.83 1.74 -3.54
CA GLY A 50 2.60 2.99 -4.26
C GLY A 50 1.77 2.77 -5.51
N PRO A 51 1.60 3.80 -6.36
CA PRO A 51 0.86 3.69 -7.62
C PRO A 51 1.37 2.55 -8.50
N LEU A 52 0.47 1.84 -9.16
CA LEU A 52 0.73 0.58 -9.85
C LEU A 52 1.34 0.73 -11.25
N SER A 53 1.80 1.92 -11.64
CA SER A 53 2.32 2.25 -12.99
C SER A 53 3.39 1.28 -13.48
N ASN A 54 4.36 0.93 -12.63
CA ASN A 54 5.44 0.01 -13.01
C ASN A 54 4.94 -1.43 -13.19
N VAL A 55 3.98 -1.87 -12.35
CA VAL A 55 3.40 -3.22 -12.42
C VAL A 55 2.52 -3.36 -13.66
N ALA A 56 1.68 -2.35 -13.93
CA ALA A 56 0.86 -2.32 -15.15
C ALA A 56 1.74 -2.36 -16.42
N ALA A 57 2.79 -1.56 -16.46
CA ALA A 57 3.74 -1.57 -17.58
C ALA A 57 4.45 -2.93 -17.72
N ALA A 58 4.77 -3.60 -16.60
CA ALA A 58 5.37 -4.94 -16.64
C ALA A 58 4.39 -5.98 -17.18
N VAL A 59 3.13 -5.97 -16.74
CA VAL A 59 2.06 -6.87 -17.27
C VAL A 59 1.85 -6.67 -18.76
N LEU A 60 1.75 -5.41 -19.21
CA LEU A 60 1.55 -5.09 -20.63
C LEU A 60 2.74 -5.47 -21.50
N ARG A 61 3.97 -5.42 -20.95
CA ARG A 61 5.19 -5.77 -21.66
C ARG A 61 5.43 -7.28 -21.72
N ALA A 62 5.13 -7.99 -20.65
CA ALA A 62 5.40 -9.41 -20.47
C ALA A 62 4.22 -10.09 -19.75
N PRO A 63 3.10 -10.36 -20.47
CA PRO A 63 1.90 -10.93 -19.85
C PRO A 63 2.14 -12.27 -19.13
N GLU A 64 3.20 -12.99 -19.48
CA GLU A 64 3.59 -14.25 -18.84
C GLU A 64 3.95 -14.12 -17.37
N ILE A 65 4.23 -12.91 -16.85
CA ILE A 65 4.45 -12.69 -15.41
C ILE A 65 3.19 -12.93 -14.58
N VAL A 66 2.01 -12.88 -15.19
CA VAL A 66 0.73 -13.10 -14.52
C VAL A 66 0.65 -14.49 -13.91
N ASP A 67 1.06 -15.51 -14.68
CA ASP A 67 1.08 -16.91 -14.23
C ASP A 67 2.35 -17.25 -13.44
N ALA A 68 3.40 -16.43 -13.55
CA ALA A 68 4.69 -16.70 -12.92
C ALA A 68 4.83 -16.10 -11.52
N VAL A 69 4.11 -15.03 -11.20
CA VAL A 69 4.17 -14.42 -9.86
C VAL A 69 3.41 -15.27 -8.84
N GLN A 70 4.00 -15.45 -7.64
CA GLN A 70 3.36 -16.24 -6.58
C GLN A 70 2.17 -15.50 -5.94
N ARG A 71 2.38 -14.23 -5.57
CA ARG A 71 1.42 -13.37 -4.89
C ARG A 71 1.69 -11.90 -5.25
N VAL A 72 0.65 -11.08 -5.27
CA VAL A 72 0.78 -9.63 -5.42
C VAL A 72 -0.02 -8.96 -4.32
N VAL A 73 0.66 -8.47 -3.30
CA VAL A 73 0.05 -7.71 -2.20
C VAL A 73 0.11 -6.22 -2.54
N VAL A 74 -1.02 -5.56 -2.52
CA VAL A 74 -1.16 -4.15 -2.90
C VAL A 74 -1.70 -3.35 -1.73
N MET A 75 -0.94 -2.35 -1.27
CA MET A 75 -1.49 -1.25 -0.50
C MET A 75 -2.15 -0.28 -1.49
N GLY A 76 -3.48 -0.21 -1.48
CA GLY A 76 -4.23 0.67 -2.36
C GLY A 76 -5.73 0.46 -2.33
N GLY A 77 -6.45 1.47 -2.80
CA GLY A 77 -7.89 1.50 -2.74
C GLY A 77 -8.45 1.75 -1.33
N THR A 78 -9.75 1.94 -1.27
CA THR A 78 -10.45 2.25 0.00
C THR A 78 -10.75 1.01 0.83
N GLY A 79 -10.51 -0.18 0.30
CA GLY A 79 -10.99 -1.43 0.89
C GLY A 79 -12.49 -1.60 0.75
N VAL A 80 -13.08 -2.42 1.64
CA VAL A 80 -14.51 -2.75 1.58
C VAL A 80 -15.37 -1.69 2.28
N HIS A 81 -14.80 -0.96 3.25
CA HIS A 81 -15.56 -0.10 4.17
C HIS A 81 -14.98 1.31 4.34
N GLY A 82 -13.84 1.60 3.72
CA GLY A 82 -13.10 2.82 3.97
C GLY A 82 -13.57 4.04 3.19
N PRO A 83 -13.29 5.23 3.72
CA PRO A 83 -13.35 6.48 2.97
C PRO A 83 -12.17 6.58 2.00
N GLY A 84 -12.16 7.61 1.16
CA GLY A 84 -10.96 8.03 0.47
C GLY A 84 -10.06 8.90 1.34
N ASN A 85 -8.81 9.09 0.89
CA ASN A 85 -7.83 9.97 1.55
C ASN A 85 -7.34 11.11 0.65
N VAL A 86 -7.57 11.02 -0.65
CA VAL A 86 -7.29 12.08 -1.63
C VAL A 86 -8.58 12.71 -2.19
N SER A 87 -9.66 11.95 -2.18
CA SER A 87 -11.02 12.42 -2.41
C SER A 87 -11.94 11.71 -1.43
N ALA A 88 -13.23 12.06 -1.45
CA ALA A 88 -14.22 11.38 -0.59
C ALA A 88 -14.31 9.86 -0.84
N MET A 89 -13.93 9.39 -2.03
CA MET A 89 -14.19 8.04 -2.50
C MET A 89 -12.95 7.30 -3.04
N ALA A 90 -11.80 7.97 -3.12
CA ALA A 90 -10.59 7.37 -3.69
C ALA A 90 -9.40 7.47 -2.73
N GLU A 91 -8.62 6.40 -2.70
CA GLU A 91 -7.32 6.32 -2.06
C GLU A 91 -6.23 6.80 -3.04
N PHE A 92 -5.16 7.39 -2.50
CA PHE A 92 -4.14 8.10 -3.28
C PHE A 92 -3.43 7.23 -4.32
N ASN A 93 -3.05 6.01 -4.02
CA ASN A 93 -2.29 5.16 -4.95
C ASN A 93 -3.12 4.81 -6.19
N PHE A 94 -4.40 4.52 -6.00
CA PHE A 94 -5.32 4.25 -7.10
C PHE A 94 -5.73 5.53 -7.83
N TRP A 95 -5.87 6.63 -7.11
CA TRP A 95 -6.22 7.92 -7.72
C TRP A 95 -5.07 8.51 -8.55
N ALA A 96 -3.83 8.30 -8.12
CA ALA A 96 -2.63 8.83 -8.81
C ALA A 96 -2.47 8.24 -10.21
N ASP A 97 -2.71 6.94 -10.38
CA ASP A 97 -2.67 6.24 -11.68
C ASP A 97 -3.79 5.17 -11.76
N PRO A 98 -5.06 5.60 -11.95
CA PRO A 98 -6.18 4.66 -11.96
C PRO A 98 -6.19 3.77 -13.19
N GLU A 99 -5.59 4.20 -14.30
CA GLU A 99 -5.41 3.41 -15.51
C GLU A 99 -4.51 2.20 -15.21
N ALA A 100 -3.40 2.43 -14.51
CA ALA A 100 -2.52 1.35 -14.08
C ALA A 100 -3.22 0.42 -13.06
N ALA A 101 -3.93 0.99 -12.09
CA ALA A 101 -4.70 0.21 -11.12
C ALA A 101 -5.76 -0.67 -11.82
N HIS A 102 -6.46 -0.15 -12.82
CA HIS A 102 -7.40 -0.91 -13.64
C HIS A 102 -6.73 -2.04 -14.42
N VAL A 103 -5.60 -1.78 -15.08
CA VAL A 103 -4.82 -2.79 -15.83
C VAL A 103 -4.41 -3.93 -14.91
N VAL A 104 -3.86 -3.62 -13.73
CA VAL A 104 -3.42 -4.64 -12.78
C VAL A 104 -4.61 -5.42 -12.21
N THR A 105 -5.69 -4.74 -11.81
CA THR A 105 -6.90 -5.39 -11.26
C THR A 105 -7.55 -6.33 -12.27
N SER A 106 -7.45 -6.01 -13.57
CA SER A 106 -8.02 -6.81 -14.67
C SER A 106 -7.04 -7.85 -15.24
N SER A 107 -5.81 -7.93 -14.72
CA SER A 107 -4.74 -8.75 -15.32
C SER A 107 -4.88 -10.25 -15.12
N GLY A 108 -5.62 -10.69 -14.10
CA GLY A 108 -5.66 -12.10 -13.67
C GLY A 108 -4.55 -12.50 -12.71
N MET A 109 -3.65 -11.61 -12.30
CA MET A 109 -2.66 -11.87 -11.25
C MET A 109 -3.33 -12.32 -9.95
N PRO A 110 -2.64 -13.09 -9.07
CA PRO A 110 -3.10 -13.44 -7.74
C PRO A 110 -3.02 -12.22 -6.79
N LEU A 111 -4.02 -11.33 -6.90
CA LEU A 111 -4.07 -10.04 -6.22
C LEU A 111 -4.66 -10.16 -4.82
N GLU A 112 -4.00 -9.52 -3.86
CA GLU A 112 -4.44 -9.38 -2.47
C GLU A 112 -4.37 -7.89 -2.10
N PHE A 113 -5.52 -7.27 -1.78
CA PHE A 113 -5.58 -5.83 -1.50
C PHE A 113 -5.70 -5.57 -0.01
N VAL A 114 -4.80 -4.74 0.50
CA VAL A 114 -4.86 -4.13 1.84
C VAL A 114 -5.29 -2.68 1.63
N GLY A 115 -6.58 -2.43 1.82
CA GLY A 115 -7.15 -1.11 1.64
C GLY A 115 -6.78 -0.13 2.75
N TRP A 116 -7.01 1.15 2.52
CA TRP A 116 -6.76 2.16 3.54
C TRP A 116 -7.67 2.01 4.76
N ASP A 117 -8.85 1.38 4.62
CA ASP A 117 -9.72 1.02 5.75
C ASP A 117 -8.99 0.16 6.81
N ILE A 118 -8.13 -0.77 6.37
CA ILE A 118 -7.31 -1.60 7.27
C ILE A 118 -6.28 -0.76 8.02
N SER A 119 -5.65 0.20 7.34
CA SER A 119 -4.67 1.09 7.96
C SER A 119 -5.29 1.94 9.08
N ILE A 120 -6.40 2.63 8.79
CA ILE A 120 -7.07 3.48 9.76
C ILE A 120 -7.74 2.69 10.91
N ALA A 121 -8.11 1.42 10.68
CA ALA A 121 -8.70 0.57 11.71
C ALA A 121 -7.66 -0.09 12.62
N SER A 122 -6.48 -0.44 12.10
CA SER A 122 -5.55 -1.36 12.77
C SER A 122 -4.12 -0.85 12.94
N ALA A 123 -3.74 0.24 12.25
CA ALA A 123 -2.34 0.69 12.20
C ALA A 123 -2.14 2.15 12.63
N VAL A 124 -3.05 2.72 13.43
CA VAL A 124 -2.92 4.09 13.94
C VAL A 124 -1.89 4.14 15.06
N VAL A 125 -0.90 5.01 14.90
CA VAL A 125 0.13 5.32 15.91
C VAL A 125 -0.40 6.45 16.81
N ASP A 126 -1.11 6.08 17.85
CA ASP A 126 -1.56 6.99 18.90
C ASP A 126 -0.39 7.50 19.78
N ALA A 127 -0.69 8.18 20.88
CA ALA A 127 0.34 8.72 21.77
C ALA A 127 1.13 7.61 22.49
N GLU A 128 0.49 6.50 22.86
CA GLU A 128 1.10 5.38 23.57
C GLU A 128 2.06 4.61 22.64
N ARG A 129 1.60 4.25 21.44
CA ARG A 129 2.38 3.57 20.43
C ARG A 129 3.57 4.42 19.96
N HIS A 130 3.36 5.72 19.78
CA HIS A 130 4.46 6.63 19.47
C HIS A 130 5.50 6.70 20.59
N ALA A 131 5.08 6.71 21.86
CA ALA A 131 6.01 6.66 22.99
C ALA A 131 6.77 5.33 23.03
N ALA A 132 6.10 4.21 22.74
CA ALA A 132 6.76 2.90 22.66
C ALA A 132 7.81 2.86 21.54
N MET A 133 7.50 3.37 20.34
CA MET A 133 8.49 3.49 19.27
C MET A 133 9.73 4.29 19.70
N LYS A 134 9.52 5.43 20.33
CA LYS A 134 10.63 6.28 20.84
C LYS A 134 11.46 5.60 21.92
N ALA A 135 10.82 4.80 22.77
CA ALA A 135 11.49 4.11 23.87
C ALA A 135 12.45 3.01 23.40
N LEU A 136 12.28 2.48 22.18
CA LEU A 136 13.22 1.52 21.59
C LEU A 136 14.62 2.13 21.40
N ASP A 137 14.71 3.41 21.06
CA ASP A 137 15.94 4.19 20.85
C ASP A 137 16.98 3.52 19.95
N THR A 138 16.54 2.70 19.01
CA THR A 138 17.38 2.10 17.96
C THR A 138 17.56 3.07 16.78
N GLU A 139 18.46 2.77 15.86
CA GLU A 139 18.61 3.52 14.62
C GLU A 139 17.32 3.48 13.79
N PHE A 140 16.70 2.30 13.68
CA PHE A 140 15.45 2.12 12.92
C PHE A 140 14.28 2.84 13.56
N SER A 141 14.13 2.80 14.88
CA SER A 141 13.03 3.49 15.55
C SER A 141 13.18 5.02 15.44
N ARG A 142 14.40 5.56 15.60
CA ARG A 142 14.68 6.98 15.40
C ARG A 142 14.40 7.42 13.96
N PHE A 143 14.77 6.61 12.98
CA PHE A 143 14.46 6.85 11.57
C PHE A 143 12.94 6.87 11.34
N ALA A 144 12.21 5.83 11.75
CA ALA A 144 10.76 5.74 11.58
C ALA A 144 10.02 6.92 12.23
N VAL A 145 10.38 7.27 13.47
CA VAL A 145 9.81 8.45 14.15
C VAL A 145 10.11 9.75 13.42
N SER A 146 11.32 9.88 12.86
CA SER A 146 11.74 11.11 12.17
C SER A 146 10.99 11.34 10.87
N ILE A 147 10.87 10.32 10.02
CA ILE A 147 10.19 10.46 8.72
C ILE A 147 8.68 10.65 8.87
N ALA A 148 8.08 10.12 9.94
CA ALA A 148 6.66 10.22 10.22
C ALA A 148 6.23 11.60 10.79
N GLN A 149 7.18 12.46 11.23
CA GLN A 149 6.81 13.69 11.96
C GLN A 149 5.92 14.65 11.16
N ALA A 150 6.08 14.76 9.84
CA ALA A 150 5.26 15.67 9.02
C ALA A 150 3.81 15.17 8.99
N VAL A 151 3.61 13.89 8.67
CA VAL A 151 2.29 13.24 8.64
C VAL A 151 1.63 13.33 10.02
N ARG A 152 2.37 13.00 11.09
CA ARG A 152 1.85 13.07 12.46
C ARG A 152 1.40 14.48 12.84
N ARG A 153 2.19 15.51 12.54
CA ARG A 153 1.79 16.90 12.79
C ARG A 153 0.51 17.23 12.03
N PHE A 154 0.40 16.83 10.78
CA PHE A 154 -0.78 17.04 9.96
C PHE A 154 -2.01 16.33 10.57
N CYS A 155 -1.90 15.05 10.93
CA CYS A 155 -2.99 14.28 11.52
C CYS A 155 -3.49 14.90 12.84
N LEU A 156 -2.59 15.21 13.77
CA LEU A 156 -2.94 15.83 15.05
C LEU A 156 -3.56 17.22 14.89
N ALA A 157 -3.07 18.03 13.94
CA ALA A 157 -3.63 19.35 13.64
C ALA A 157 -5.06 19.27 13.05
N ASN A 158 -5.41 18.15 12.44
CA ASN A 158 -6.76 17.88 11.92
C ASN A 158 -7.64 17.06 12.89
N GLY A 159 -7.23 16.92 14.15
CA GLY A 159 -8.04 16.29 15.20
C GLY A 159 -8.06 14.76 15.17
N LEU A 160 -7.12 14.12 14.45
CA LEU A 160 -6.94 12.68 14.47
C LEU A 160 -6.11 12.28 15.70
N GLU A 161 -6.27 11.05 16.17
CA GLU A 161 -5.55 10.53 17.34
C GLU A 161 -4.07 10.26 17.07
N GLY A 162 -3.69 10.08 15.80
CA GLY A 162 -2.34 9.81 15.34
C GLY A 162 -2.27 9.69 13.82
N ASP A 163 -1.12 9.31 13.35
CA ASP A 163 -0.85 8.93 11.97
C ASP A 163 -1.06 7.43 11.79
N ASP A 164 -1.56 7.01 10.66
CA ASP A 164 -1.69 5.61 10.31
C ASP A 164 -0.54 5.13 9.42
N LEU A 165 -0.31 3.82 9.40
CA LEU A 165 0.83 3.18 8.76
C LEU A 165 0.35 2.21 7.63
N PRO A 166 -0.08 2.73 6.46
CA PRO A 166 -0.66 1.92 5.40
C PRO A 166 0.35 0.93 4.78
N ASP A 167 1.55 1.38 4.47
CA ASP A 167 2.57 0.52 3.85
C ASP A 167 3.13 -0.52 4.83
N PRO A 168 3.43 -0.16 6.10
CA PRO A 168 3.85 -1.14 7.08
C PRO A 168 2.82 -2.24 7.36
N ILE A 169 1.50 -1.94 7.41
CA ILE A 169 0.49 -2.99 7.66
C ILE A 169 0.31 -3.88 6.43
N ALA A 170 0.42 -3.36 5.22
CA ALA A 170 0.42 -4.18 4.01
C ALA A 170 1.64 -5.11 3.95
N MET A 171 2.82 -4.63 4.37
CA MET A 171 4.01 -5.47 4.50
C MET A 171 3.85 -6.51 5.62
N ALA A 172 3.27 -6.15 6.77
CA ALA A 172 3.00 -7.10 7.85
C ALA A 172 2.06 -8.22 7.39
N TYR A 173 1.00 -7.89 6.65
CA TYR A 173 0.13 -8.88 6.02
C TYR A 173 0.88 -9.77 5.02
N ALA A 174 1.77 -9.21 4.20
CA ALA A 174 2.56 -9.99 3.25
C ALA A 174 3.47 -11.01 3.96
N ILE A 175 4.02 -10.66 5.12
CA ILE A 175 4.91 -11.51 5.95
C ILE A 175 4.11 -12.56 6.74
N ASP A 176 2.99 -12.16 7.35
CA ASP A 176 2.17 -13.01 8.21
C ASP A 176 0.67 -12.84 7.86
N PRO A 177 0.19 -13.50 6.80
CA PRO A 177 -1.21 -13.39 6.38
C PRO A 177 -2.18 -14.18 7.26
N ALA A 178 -1.69 -15.14 8.07
CA ALA A 178 -2.52 -16.10 8.79
C ALA A 178 -3.59 -15.49 9.73
N PRO A 179 -3.33 -14.37 10.45
CA PRO A 179 -4.33 -13.76 11.31
C PRO A 179 -5.36 -12.87 10.60
N ALA A 180 -5.22 -12.66 9.28
CA ALA A 180 -6.13 -11.82 8.52
C ALA A 180 -7.48 -12.50 8.22
N GLU A 181 -8.52 -11.68 8.13
CA GLU A 181 -9.76 -12.07 7.47
C GLU A 181 -9.78 -11.49 6.07
N THR A 182 -10.18 -12.28 5.09
CA THR A 182 -10.21 -11.87 3.70
C THR A 182 -11.52 -12.26 3.01
N GLN A 183 -11.84 -11.57 1.92
CA GLN A 183 -12.97 -11.91 1.04
C GLN A 183 -12.53 -11.82 -0.42
N ARG A 184 -12.84 -12.87 -1.19
CA ARG A 184 -12.62 -12.86 -2.63
C ARG A 184 -13.82 -12.24 -3.34
N LEU A 185 -13.62 -11.06 -3.94
CA LEU A 185 -14.67 -10.25 -4.53
C LEU A 185 -14.30 -9.81 -5.95
N HIS A 186 -15.32 -9.43 -6.74
CA HIS A 186 -15.08 -8.73 -7.98
C HIS A 186 -14.81 -7.25 -7.70
N VAL A 187 -13.66 -6.77 -8.18
CA VAL A 187 -13.20 -5.39 -8.03
C VAL A 187 -12.94 -4.79 -9.40
N ASN A 188 -13.42 -3.58 -9.58
CA ASN A 188 -13.09 -2.72 -10.71
C ASN A 188 -12.51 -1.40 -10.18
N VAL A 189 -11.62 -0.77 -10.95
CA VAL A 189 -11.08 0.57 -10.63
C VAL A 189 -11.56 1.53 -11.70
N MET A 190 -12.25 2.58 -11.28
CA MET A 190 -12.74 3.64 -12.15
C MET A 190 -11.61 4.53 -12.59
N PHE A 191 -11.44 4.67 -13.90
CA PHE A 191 -10.46 5.57 -14.50
C PHE A 191 -11.15 6.62 -15.37
N GLY A 192 -10.45 7.67 -15.70
CA GLY A 192 -10.97 8.83 -16.38
C GLY A 192 -11.06 10.06 -15.47
N ASP A 193 -11.52 11.16 -16.00
CA ASP A 193 -11.58 12.43 -15.29
C ASP A 193 -12.85 12.56 -14.44
N GLY A 194 -12.75 13.36 -13.37
CA GLY A 194 -13.89 13.72 -12.54
C GLY A 194 -13.93 13.07 -11.17
N GLY A 195 -15.09 13.14 -10.52
CA GLY A 195 -15.25 12.72 -9.11
C GLY A 195 -15.10 11.22 -8.83
N HIS A 196 -15.05 10.40 -9.87
CA HIS A 196 -14.89 8.94 -9.75
C HIS A 196 -13.46 8.43 -10.06
N ARG A 197 -12.53 9.34 -10.33
CA ARG A 197 -11.14 8.97 -10.59
C ARG A 197 -10.55 8.16 -9.44
N GLY A 198 -10.05 6.96 -9.74
CA GLY A 198 -9.41 6.05 -8.77
C GLY A 198 -10.36 5.41 -7.75
N VAL A 199 -11.67 5.53 -7.97
CA VAL A 199 -12.65 4.84 -7.12
C VAL A 199 -12.55 3.34 -7.32
N MET A 200 -12.41 2.62 -6.22
CA MET A 200 -12.44 1.17 -6.16
C MET A 200 -13.89 0.70 -5.99
N GLU A 201 -14.46 0.11 -7.04
CA GLU A 201 -15.79 -0.51 -6.99
C GLU A 201 -15.65 -1.95 -6.51
N VAL A 202 -16.28 -2.28 -5.38
CA VAL A 202 -16.27 -3.63 -4.80
C VAL A 202 -17.67 -4.23 -4.93
N ASP A 203 -17.83 -5.23 -5.80
CA ASP A 203 -19.10 -5.88 -6.03
C ASP A 203 -19.39 -6.98 -5.00
N ARG A 204 -20.00 -6.60 -3.89
CA ARG A 204 -20.39 -7.54 -2.82
C ARG A 204 -21.64 -8.35 -3.12
N LEU A 205 -22.46 -7.88 -4.03
CA LEU A 205 -23.81 -8.43 -4.27
C LEU A 205 -23.99 -8.98 -5.69
N GLY A 206 -22.95 -8.92 -6.52
CA GLY A 206 -22.98 -9.42 -7.88
C GLY A 206 -23.76 -8.52 -8.86
N PHE A 207 -23.87 -7.21 -8.58
CA PHE A 207 -24.61 -6.28 -9.43
C PHE A 207 -23.86 -5.91 -10.72
N ILE A 208 -22.52 -5.80 -10.64
CA ILE A 208 -21.70 -5.48 -11.81
C ILE A 208 -21.54 -6.71 -12.69
N GLY A 209 -21.53 -7.89 -12.07
CA GLY A 209 -21.24 -9.15 -12.72
C GLY A 209 -19.75 -9.29 -13.01
N GLY A 210 -19.27 -10.50 -13.00
CA GLY A 210 -17.84 -10.82 -13.16
C GLY A 210 -17.40 -11.82 -12.12
N GLU A 211 -16.41 -12.62 -12.48
CA GLU A 211 -15.79 -13.53 -11.51
C GLU A 211 -14.96 -12.76 -10.51
N PRO A 212 -14.93 -13.18 -9.24
CA PRO A 212 -14.06 -12.58 -8.22
C PRO A 212 -12.60 -12.61 -8.67
N ASN A 213 -11.96 -11.43 -8.70
CA ASN A 213 -10.61 -11.24 -9.22
C ASN A 213 -9.58 -10.81 -8.16
N VAL A 214 -10.03 -10.38 -6.98
CA VAL A 214 -9.17 -9.87 -5.91
C VAL A 214 -9.53 -10.49 -4.57
N GLU A 215 -8.54 -10.89 -3.80
CA GLU A 215 -8.67 -11.18 -2.37
C GLU A 215 -8.52 -9.87 -1.60
N ILE A 216 -9.57 -9.41 -0.91
CA ILE A 216 -9.54 -8.16 -0.13
C ILE A 216 -9.39 -8.50 1.34
N VAL A 217 -8.39 -7.92 2.00
CA VAL A 217 -8.25 -7.98 3.46
C VAL A 217 -9.38 -7.14 4.08
N THR A 218 -10.20 -7.77 4.91
CA THR A 218 -11.33 -7.12 5.59
C THR A 218 -11.06 -6.86 7.06
N HIS A 219 -10.08 -7.57 7.63
CA HIS A 219 -9.59 -7.35 8.98
C HIS A 219 -8.15 -7.83 9.11
N TYR A 220 -7.33 -7.08 9.84
CA TYR A 220 -6.00 -7.50 10.32
C TYR A 220 -5.84 -7.06 11.78
N PRO A 221 -5.49 -7.95 12.73
CA PRO A 221 -5.41 -7.59 14.14
C PRO A 221 -4.34 -6.53 14.42
N GLY A 222 -4.73 -5.37 14.95
CA GLY A 222 -3.82 -4.26 15.22
C GLY A 222 -2.70 -4.63 16.21
N GLU A 223 -3.00 -5.41 17.24
CA GLU A 223 -1.99 -5.88 18.20
C GLU A 223 -0.90 -6.74 17.51
N ARG A 224 -1.30 -7.62 16.58
CA ARG A 224 -0.35 -8.42 15.80
C ARG A 224 0.49 -7.55 14.87
N PHE A 225 -0.14 -6.55 14.24
CA PHE A 225 0.60 -5.59 13.43
C PHE A 225 1.66 -4.87 14.25
N PHE A 226 1.28 -4.30 15.42
CA PHE A 226 2.24 -3.56 16.25
C PHE A 226 3.33 -4.44 16.86
N GLU A 227 3.04 -5.69 17.18
CA GLU A 227 4.06 -6.67 17.59
C GLU A 227 5.12 -6.83 16.49
N LEU A 228 4.71 -7.10 15.25
CA LEU A 228 5.63 -7.24 14.11
C LEU A 228 6.40 -5.96 13.84
N PHE A 229 5.71 -4.83 13.85
CA PHE A 229 6.30 -3.52 13.55
C PHE A 229 7.34 -3.10 14.60
N LEU A 230 7.02 -3.19 15.89
CA LEU A 230 7.97 -2.86 16.95
C LEU A 230 9.18 -3.81 16.98
N ASN A 231 8.97 -5.10 16.70
CA ASN A 231 10.08 -6.06 16.57
C ASN A 231 10.99 -5.72 15.38
N ALA A 232 10.44 -5.20 14.28
CA ALA A 232 11.24 -4.75 13.13
C ALA A 232 12.03 -3.47 13.42
N LEU A 233 11.59 -2.66 14.39
CA LEU A 233 12.27 -1.44 14.82
C LEU A 233 13.31 -1.69 15.95
N ALA A 234 13.25 -2.85 16.62
CA ALA A 234 14.14 -3.22 17.71
C ALA A 234 15.51 -3.70 17.17
#